data_5073c5fc0b207779a70e06eb72edeabe
#
_entry.id   5073c5fc0b207779a70e06eb72edeabe
#
_cell.length_a   1.000
_cell.length_b   1.000
_cell.length_c   1.000
_cell.angle_alpha   90.00
_cell.angle_beta   90.00
_cell.angle_gamma   90.00
#
_symmetry.space_group_name_H-M   'P 1'
#
loop_
_entity.id
_entity.type
_entity.pdbx_description
1 polymer ?
#
loop_
_entity_poly.entity_id
_entity_poly.type
_entity_poly.pdbx_seq_one_letter_code
_entity_poly.pdbx_strand_id
1 'polypeptide(L)'
;YMRRSDPGVIEIKKRIKSRKILTPIKGVVWYSKGFIHNGSHFFNLLEFWLGTYIKSQVLSSGRSLDNSDSEPDVEVDFKNGKVIFISAWEEAFSHYTIELVSKSGRLRYDNGGELITWNSVHIDPDIPGYQILKNVPEIISNDMEHYQRNVANELKKAIEKKSSNISTGEESLNTLKAMKEIINQGEKWI
;
A
#
# COMPACT_ATOMS: atom_id res chain seq x y z
N TYR A 1 -10.07 4.92 6.58
CA TYR A 1 -8.63 4.58 6.42
C TYR A 1 -7.77 5.84 6.52
N MET A 2 -7.14 6.01 7.67
CA MET A 2 -6.43 7.24 8.07
C MET A 2 -5.17 7.55 7.26
N ARG A 3 -4.46 6.52 6.76
CA ARG A 3 -3.15 6.67 6.10
C ARG A 3 -3.18 7.53 4.85
N ARG A 4 -4.33 7.59 4.14
CA ARG A 4 -4.50 8.46 2.97
C ARG A 4 -4.39 9.95 3.26
N SER A 5 -4.55 10.36 4.53
CA SER A 5 -4.47 11.76 4.96
C SER A 5 -3.04 12.20 5.27
N ASP A 6 -2.08 11.29 5.26
CA ASP A 6 -0.67 11.60 5.51
C ASP A 6 -0.04 12.34 4.33
N PRO A 7 0.71 13.44 4.56
CA PRO A 7 1.32 14.21 3.48
C PRO A 7 2.32 13.41 2.64
N GLY A 8 3.07 12.49 3.22
CA GLY A 8 3.98 11.61 2.48
C GLY A 8 3.23 10.65 1.56
N VAL A 9 2.11 10.11 2.02
CA VAL A 9 1.22 9.26 1.23
C VAL A 9 0.62 10.02 0.06
N ILE A 10 0.19 11.26 0.30
CA ILE A 10 -0.36 12.15 -0.74
C ILE A 10 0.73 12.51 -1.75
N GLU A 11 1.96 12.74 -1.30
CA GLU A 11 3.09 13.03 -2.18
C GLU A 11 3.39 11.86 -3.12
N ILE A 12 3.36 10.61 -2.62
CA ILE A 12 3.54 9.42 -3.47
C ILE A 12 2.46 9.37 -4.57
N LYS A 13 1.19 9.58 -4.20
CA LYS A 13 0.10 9.65 -5.18
C LYS A 13 0.34 10.71 -6.27
N LYS A 14 0.82 11.90 -5.88
CA LYS A 14 1.18 12.96 -6.81
C LYS A 14 2.31 12.53 -7.73
N ARG A 15 3.35 11.85 -7.21
CA ARG A 15 4.47 11.34 -7.99
C ARG A 15 4.05 10.31 -9.03
N ILE A 16 3.13 9.41 -8.67
CA ILE A 16 2.55 8.44 -9.61
C ILE A 16 1.72 9.17 -10.68
N LYS A 17 0.85 10.10 -10.27
CA LYS A 17 0.02 10.89 -11.19
C LYS A 17 0.84 11.75 -12.16
N SER A 18 1.93 12.33 -11.70
CA SER A 18 2.86 13.16 -12.51
C SER A 18 3.87 12.33 -13.31
N ARG A 19 3.83 10.99 -13.20
CA ARG A 19 4.78 10.07 -13.84
C ARG A 19 6.24 10.19 -13.34
N LYS A 20 6.48 10.85 -12.19
CA LYS A 20 7.78 10.78 -11.50
C LYS A 20 8.04 9.35 -11.01
N ILE A 21 6.99 8.65 -10.56
CA ILE A 21 6.99 7.20 -10.35
C ILE A 21 6.20 6.59 -11.53
N LEU A 22 6.89 5.83 -12.35
CA LEU A 22 6.32 5.23 -13.56
C LEU A 22 5.49 3.99 -13.24
N THR A 23 4.46 3.76 -14.04
CA THR A 23 3.65 2.53 -14.02
C THR A 23 3.96 1.67 -15.24
N PRO A 24 3.75 0.35 -15.23
CA PRO A 24 3.20 -0.43 -14.10
C PRO A 24 4.20 -0.59 -12.96
N ILE A 25 3.66 -0.81 -11.76
CA ILE A 25 4.41 -1.01 -10.52
C ILE A 25 4.25 -2.46 -10.07
N LYS A 26 5.33 -3.08 -9.58
CA LYS A 26 5.30 -4.35 -8.85
C LYS A 26 5.69 -4.13 -7.41
N GLY A 27 5.16 -4.94 -6.50
CA GLY A 27 5.53 -4.81 -5.10
C GLY A 27 5.20 -5.98 -4.22
N VAL A 28 5.60 -5.82 -2.97
CA VAL A 28 5.33 -6.74 -1.87
C VAL A 28 4.85 -5.93 -0.68
N VAL A 29 3.86 -6.47 0.02
CA VAL A 29 3.41 -5.99 1.32
C VAL A 29 3.60 -7.09 2.34
N TRP A 30 4.37 -6.82 3.39
CA TRP A 30 4.34 -7.62 4.59
C TRP A 30 3.26 -7.08 5.53
N TYR A 31 2.42 -7.95 6.04
CA TYR A 31 1.39 -7.61 7.01
C TYR A 31 1.30 -8.66 8.12
N SER A 32 0.67 -8.34 9.22
CA SER A 32 0.43 -9.24 10.35
C SER A 32 -0.88 -8.92 11.04
N LYS A 33 -1.38 -9.83 11.87
CA LYS A 33 -2.57 -9.65 12.71
C LYS A 33 -3.85 -9.40 11.90
N GLY A 34 -4.07 -10.25 10.89
CA GLY A 34 -5.29 -10.31 10.10
C GLY A 34 -5.26 -9.55 8.78
N PHE A 35 -5.81 -10.19 7.75
CA PHE A 35 -5.91 -9.59 6.44
C PHE A 35 -6.97 -8.49 6.41
N ILE A 36 -8.18 -8.75 6.95
CA ILE A 36 -9.22 -7.73 7.04
C ILE A 36 -8.86 -6.68 8.08
N HIS A 37 -8.34 -7.09 9.25
CA HIS A 37 -8.05 -6.16 10.33
C HIS A 37 -6.92 -5.19 9.94
N ASN A 38 -5.71 -5.68 9.76
CA ASN A 38 -4.54 -4.83 9.47
C ASN A 38 -4.23 -4.72 7.99
N GLY A 39 -4.34 -5.80 7.23
CA GLY A 39 -4.09 -5.82 5.79
C GLY A 39 -4.95 -4.82 5.03
N SER A 40 -6.18 -4.57 5.48
CA SER A 40 -7.10 -3.62 4.85
C SER A 40 -6.56 -2.20 4.77
N HIS A 41 -5.76 -1.77 5.75
CA HIS A 41 -5.12 -0.47 5.71
C HIS A 41 -4.16 -0.32 4.53
N PHE A 42 -3.43 -1.38 4.20
CA PHE A 42 -2.48 -1.39 3.09
C PHE A 42 -3.16 -1.67 1.76
N PHE A 43 -4.19 -2.51 1.75
CA PHE A 43 -5.01 -2.72 0.57
C PHE A 43 -5.65 -1.40 0.10
N ASN A 44 -6.31 -0.69 1.00
CA ASN A 44 -6.90 0.62 0.71
C ASN A 44 -5.85 1.67 0.31
N LEU A 45 -4.65 1.63 0.93
CA LEU A 45 -3.55 2.50 0.56
C LEU A 45 -3.05 2.23 -0.86
N LEU A 46 -2.95 0.96 -1.24
CA LEU A 46 -2.56 0.57 -2.59
C LEU A 46 -3.63 0.91 -3.64
N GLU A 47 -4.92 0.76 -3.31
CA GLU A 47 -5.99 1.29 -4.18
C GLU A 47 -5.84 2.80 -4.39
N PHE A 48 -5.47 3.54 -3.35
CA PHE A 48 -5.25 4.97 -3.43
C PHE A 48 -4.07 5.34 -4.35
N TRP A 49 -3.00 4.54 -4.37
CA TRP A 49 -1.80 4.77 -5.19
C TRP A 49 -1.91 4.16 -6.58
N LEU A 50 -2.35 2.90 -6.66
CA LEU A 50 -2.30 2.11 -7.89
C LEU A 50 -3.63 2.07 -8.64
N GLY A 51 -4.68 2.65 -8.07
CA GLY A 51 -6.03 2.61 -8.63
C GLY A 51 -6.83 1.37 -8.19
N THR A 52 -8.00 1.21 -8.77
CA THR A 52 -8.99 0.20 -8.37
C THR A 52 -8.43 -1.23 -8.43
N TYR A 53 -8.85 -2.04 -7.47
CA TYR A 53 -8.71 -3.50 -7.50
C TYR A 53 -9.33 -4.08 -8.78
N ILE A 54 -8.66 -5.06 -9.38
CA ILE A 54 -9.11 -5.76 -10.60
C ILE A 54 -9.42 -7.22 -10.30
N LYS A 55 -8.45 -7.94 -9.75
CA LYS A 55 -8.55 -9.37 -9.43
C LYS A 55 -7.47 -9.78 -8.44
N SER A 56 -7.61 -10.98 -7.91
CA SER A 56 -6.61 -11.57 -7.00
C SER A 56 -6.45 -13.06 -7.26
N GLN A 57 -5.34 -13.58 -6.75
CA GLN A 57 -5.07 -15.01 -6.66
C GLN A 57 -4.53 -15.31 -5.27
N VAL A 58 -5.21 -16.16 -4.52
CA VAL A 58 -4.71 -16.68 -3.25
C VAL A 58 -3.56 -17.64 -3.54
N LEU A 59 -2.42 -17.41 -2.93
CA LEU A 59 -1.21 -18.22 -3.05
C LEU A 59 -1.13 -19.26 -1.91
N SER A 60 -1.60 -18.86 -0.72
CA SER A 60 -1.70 -19.68 0.47
C SER A 60 -2.89 -19.19 1.29
N SER A 61 -3.71 -20.09 1.82
CA SER A 61 -4.84 -19.71 2.68
C SER A 61 -4.39 -19.10 4.02
N GLY A 62 -3.14 -19.37 4.42
CA GLY A 62 -2.59 -18.88 5.67
C GLY A 62 -3.25 -19.50 6.91
N ARG A 63 -3.02 -18.89 8.06
CA ARG A 63 -3.68 -19.30 9.32
C ARG A 63 -4.99 -18.54 9.51
N SER A 64 -5.98 -19.22 10.10
CA SER A 64 -7.19 -18.56 10.59
C SER A 64 -6.89 -17.89 11.94
N LEU A 65 -7.36 -16.67 12.13
CA LEU A 65 -7.29 -15.97 13.40
C LEU A 65 -8.58 -16.13 14.19
N ASP A 66 -9.71 -16.04 13.50
CA ASP A 66 -11.06 -16.25 14.03
C ASP A 66 -12.00 -16.63 12.87
N ASN A 67 -13.29 -16.73 13.15
CA ASN A 67 -14.30 -17.09 12.13
C ASN A 67 -14.50 -15.99 11.04
N SER A 68 -13.85 -14.85 11.16
CA SER A 68 -14.08 -13.70 10.27
C SER A 68 -12.83 -13.18 9.57
N ASP A 69 -11.63 -13.58 10.02
CA ASP A 69 -10.35 -13.12 9.48
C ASP A 69 -9.29 -14.21 9.43
N SER A 70 -8.44 -14.14 8.44
CA SER A 70 -7.31 -15.03 8.21
C SER A 70 -6.10 -14.24 7.70
N GLU A 71 -4.98 -14.93 7.53
CA GLU A 71 -3.73 -14.31 7.06
C GLU A 71 -3.23 -14.99 5.77
N PRO A 72 -3.95 -14.89 4.64
CA PRO A 72 -3.53 -15.48 3.38
C PRO A 72 -2.35 -14.75 2.76
N ASP A 73 -1.54 -15.49 1.97
CA ASP A 73 -0.68 -14.88 0.99
C ASP A 73 -1.46 -14.69 -0.32
N VAL A 74 -1.44 -13.47 -0.87
CA VAL A 74 -2.32 -13.11 -1.99
C VAL A 74 -1.59 -12.25 -3.01
N GLU A 75 -1.66 -12.63 -4.27
CA GLU A 75 -1.34 -11.74 -5.38
C GLU A 75 -2.56 -10.90 -5.74
N VAL A 76 -2.40 -9.57 -5.83
CA VAL A 76 -3.48 -8.63 -6.12
C VAL A 76 -3.09 -7.76 -7.32
N ASP A 77 -3.95 -7.74 -8.32
CA ASP A 77 -3.86 -6.86 -9.48
C ASP A 77 -4.66 -5.58 -9.24
N PHE A 78 -3.98 -4.44 -9.31
CA PHE A 78 -4.56 -3.10 -9.36
C PHE A 78 -4.41 -2.51 -10.76
N LYS A 79 -5.17 -1.46 -11.06
CA LYS A 79 -5.14 -0.81 -12.39
C LYS A 79 -3.74 -0.47 -12.88
N ASN A 80 -2.84 -0.01 -12.01
CA ASN A 80 -1.51 0.46 -12.37
C ASN A 80 -0.37 -0.40 -11.80
N GLY A 81 -0.66 -1.58 -11.30
CA GLY A 81 0.37 -2.46 -10.75
C GLY A 81 -0.14 -3.75 -10.16
N LYS A 82 0.80 -4.57 -9.73
CA LYS A 82 0.57 -5.87 -9.12
C LYS A 82 1.38 -5.98 -7.83
N VAL A 83 0.74 -6.45 -6.76
CA VAL A 83 1.36 -6.52 -5.44
C VAL A 83 1.05 -7.86 -4.78
N ILE A 84 2.05 -8.47 -4.14
CA ILE A 84 1.87 -9.67 -3.33
C ILE A 84 1.77 -9.24 -1.87
N PHE A 85 0.70 -9.61 -1.21
CA PHE A 85 0.56 -9.55 0.24
C PHE A 85 1.10 -10.83 0.83
N ILE A 86 2.01 -10.72 1.79
CA ILE A 86 2.61 -11.85 2.50
C ILE A 86 2.37 -11.67 3.99
N SER A 87 1.80 -12.69 4.61
CA SER A 87 1.59 -12.72 6.04
C SER A 87 2.90 -13.00 6.78
N ALA A 88 3.22 -12.19 7.76
CA ALA A 88 4.37 -12.41 8.63
C ALA A 88 4.09 -13.46 9.72
N TRP A 89 2.82 -13.80 9.98
CA TRP A 89 2.39 -14.69 11.07
C TRP A 89 2.94 -14.29 12.45
N GLU A 90 3.12 -12.98 12.64
CA GLU A 90 3.72 -12.46 13.87
C GLU A 90 2.65 -12.03 14.88
N GLU A 91 2.78 -12.51 16.10
CA GLU A 91 1.87 -12.19 17.20
C GLU A 91 2.48 -11.24 18.22
N ALA A 92 3.80 -11.28 18.38
CA ALA A 92 4.50 -10.48 19.38
C ALA A 92 4.60 -8.99 19.01
N PHE A 93 4.73 -8.70 17.71
CA PHE A 93 4.79 -7.31 17.20
C PHE A 93 3.99 -7.16 15.92
N SER A 94 3.67 -5.94 15.56
CA SER A 94 3.04 -5.63 14.29
C SER A 94 4.09 -5.37 13.22
N HIS A 95 4.05 -6.13 12.13
CA HIS A 95 4.97 -5.96 11.01
C HIS A 95 4.24 -5.42 9.78
N TYR A 96 4.64 -4.23 9.33
CA TYR A 96 4.01 -3.54 8.22
C TYR A 96 5.05 -2.87 7.34
N THR A 97 5.26 -3.41 6.13
CA THR A 97 6.18 -2.85 5.14
C THR A 97 5.59 -2.99 3.75
N ILE A 98 5.73 -1.95 2.94
CA ILE A 98 5.45 -1.99 1.51
C ILE A 98 6.73 -1.69 0.76
N GLU A 99 7.10 -2.53 -0.19
CA GLU A 99 8.11 -2.24 -1.18
C GLU A 99 7.49 -2.24 -2.57
N LEU A 100 7.66 -1.14 -3.31
CA LEU A 100 7.17 -0.98 -4.67
C LEU A 100 8.32 -0.67 -5.61
N VAL A 101 8.38 -1.38 -6.74
CA VAL A 101 9.43 -1.24 -7.76
C VAL A 101 8.79 -0.88 -9.09
N SER A 102 9.39 0.10 -9.77
CA SER A 102 9.03 0.53 -11.12
C SER A 102 10.27 0.81 -11.95
N LYS A 103 10.09 1.12 -13.24
CA LYS A 103 11.21 1.54 -14.10
C LYS A 103 11.92 2.81 -13.63
N SER A 104 11.27 3.64 -12.79
CA SER A 104 11.85 4.90 -12.31
C SER A 104 12.55 4.78 -10.96
N GLY A 105 12.38 3.68 -10.25
CA GLY A 105 13.01 3.49 -8.94
C GLY A 105 12.25 2.56 -8.01
N ARG A 106 12.62 2.61 -6.73
CA ARG A 106 12.09 1.81 -5.64
C ARG A 106 11.55 2.70 -4.53
N LEU A 107 10.29 2.47 -4.15
CA LEU A 107 9.64 3.06 -2.98
C LEU A 107 9.66 2.04 -1.83
N ARG A 108 10.02 2.49 -0.64
CA ARG A 108 9.79 1.76 0.61
C ARG A 108 8.92 2.58 1.55
N TYR A 109 8.00 1.88 2.19
CA TYR A 109 7.08 2.41 3.19
C TYR A 109 7.20 1.49 4.41
N ASP A 110 8.05 1.87 5.36
CA ASP A 110 8.44 1.06 6.51
C ASP A 110 7.75 1.54 7.80
N ASN A 111 7.70 0.66 8.81
CA ASN A 111 7.13 0.94 10.13
C ASN A 111 5.71 1.54 10.05
N GLY A 112 4.89 0.98 9.17
CA GLY A 112 3.53 1.50 9.00
C GLY A 112 3.41 2.92 8.47
N GLY A 113 4.49 3.49 7.91
CA GLY A 113 4.54 4.81 7.30
C GLY A 113 5.35 5.86 8.06
N GLU A 114 5.97 5.50 9.17
CA GLU A 114 6.89 6.40 9.88
C GLU A 114 8.14 6.70 9.06
N LEU A 115 8.56 5.77 8.19
CA LEU A 115 9.67 5.96 7.28
C LEU A 115 9.23 5.68 5.83
N ILE A 116 9.34 6.70 4.99
CA ILE A 116 9.05 6.59 3.56
C ILE A 116 10.30 7.00 2.78
N THR A 117 10.80 6.11 1.93
CA THR A 117 12.01 6.37 1.15
C THR A 117 11.82 6.09 -0.34
N TRP A 118 12.51 6.86 -1.17
CA TRP A 118 12.53 6.71 -2.61
C TRP A 118 13.97 6.64 -3.15
N ASN A 119 14.33 5.53 -3.78
CA ASN A 119 15.57 5.40 -4.54
C ASN A 119 15.25 5.56 -6.03
N SER A 120 15.60 6.69 -6.62
CA SER A 120 15.46 6.88 -8.07
C SER A 120 16.53 6.11 -8.85
N VAL A 121 16.20 5.76 -10.08
CA VAL A 121 17.16 5.22 -11.05
C VAL A 121 18.09 6.32 -11.54
N HIS A 122 19.36 5.98 -11.80
CA HIS A 122 20.33 6.81 -12.50
C HIS A 122 21.24 5.93 -13.38
N ILE A 123 21.97 6.55 -14.30
CA ILE A 123 22.97 5.86 -15.12
C ILE A 123 24.17 5.51 -14.24
N ASP A 124 24.61 4.27 -14.35
CA ASP A 124 25.86 3.81 -13.71
C ASP A 124 27.04 4.60 -14.26
N PRO A 125 27.86 5.25 -13.40
CA PRO A 125 29.01 6.01 -13.87
C PRO A 125 30.12 5.15 -14.50
N ASP A 126 30.20 3.87 -14.11
CA ASP A 126 31.24 2.95 -14.52
C ASP A 126 30.85 2.07 -15.71
N ILE A 127 29.54 1.88 -15.94
CA ILE A 127 29.02 1.00 -17.00
C ILE A 127 28.08 1.80 -17.93
N PRO A 128 28.53 2.24 -19.10
CA PRO A 128 27.72 3.01 -20.05
C PRO A 128 26.40 2.33 -20.39
N GLY A 129 25.29 3.06 -20.26
CA GLY A 129 23.95 2.59 -20.58
C GLY A 129 23.30 1.69 -19.51
N TYR A 130 24.02 1.32 -18.47
CA TYR A 130 23.47 0.56 -17.36
C TYR A 130 22.79 1.50 -16.36
N GLN A 131 21.66 1.05 -15.80
CA GLN A 131 20.88 1.81 -14.84
C GLN A 131 20.86 1.11 -13.50
N ILE A 132 21.15 1.87 -12.44
CA ILE A 132 21.16 1.41 -11.06
C ILE A 132 20.28 2.32 -10.19
N LEU A 133 19.90 1.83 -9.01
CA LEU A 133 19.25 2.65 -7.99
C LEU A 133 20.29 3.54 -7.31
N LYS A 134 19.94 4.78 -7.00
CA LYS A 134 20.76 5.62 -6.12
C LYS A 134 20.94 4.94 -4.77
N ASN A 135 22.20 4.89 -4.29
CA ASN A 135 22.52 4.27 -2.99
C ASN A 135 21.90 5.02 -1.82
N VAL A 136 21.86 6.36 -1.90
CA VAL A 136 21.25 7.19 -0.87
C VAL A 136 19.80 7.49 -1.25
N PRO A 137 18.81 7.02 -0.47
CA PRO A 137 17.41 7.29 -0.73
C PRO A 137 17.05 8.74 -0.42
N GLU A 138 16.10 9.28 -1.17
CA GLU A 138 15.36 10.46 -0.78
C GLU A 138 14.37 10.06 0.34
N ILE A 139 14.36 10.78 1.45
CA ILE A 139 13.36 10.63 2.51
C ILE A 139 12.15 11.48 2.10
N ILE A 140 10.99 10.83 1.99
CA ILE A 140 9.74 11.52 1.76
C ILE A 140 9.15 11.89 3.12
N SER A 141 9.03 13.20 3.38
CA SER A 141 8.47 13.71 4.63
C SER A 141 7.04 13.23 4.82
N ASN A 142 6.74 12.74 6.01
CA ASN A 142 5.42 12.31 6.46
C ASN A 142 5.05 13.01 7.77
N ASP A 143 3.84 12.78 8.25
CA ASP A 143 3.33 13.35 9.51
C ASP A 143 2.46 12.31 10.25
N MET A 144 2.91 11.06 10.27
CA MET A 144 2.18 9.95 10.90
C MET A 144 1.98 10.15 12.41
N GLU A 145 2.85 10.90 13.07
CA GLU A 145 2.70 11.27 14.47
C GLU A 145 1.40 12.06 14.72
N HIS A 146 0.96 12.86 13.74
CA HIS A 146 -0.24 13.69 13.84
C HIS A 146 -1.40 13.19 12.95
N TYR A 147 -1.50 11.87 12.72
CA TYR A 147 -2.48 11.30 11.80
C TYR A 147 -3.93 11.74 12.08
N GLN A 148 -4.32 11.88 13.35
CA GLN A 148 -5.68 12.31 13.71
C GLN A 148 -5.97 13.74 13.22
N ARG A 149 -5.01 14.65 13.39
CA ARG A 149 -5.10 16.03 12.88
C ARG A 149 -5.20 16.04 11.35
N ASN A 150 -4.42 15.21 10.68
CA ASN A 150 -4.43 15.11 9.23
C ASN A 150 -5.78 14.59 8.72
N VAL A 151 -6.37 13.59 9.38
CA VAL A 151 -7.73 13.12 9.07
C VAL A 151 -8.77 14.21 9.30
N ALA A 152 -8.72 14.94 10.40
CA ALA A 152 -9.64 16.05 10.68
C ALA A 152 -9.56 17.16 9.63
N ASN A 153 -8.35 17.48 9.18
CA ASN A 153 -8.13 18.47 8.11
C ASN A 153 -8.70 18.01 6.78
N GLU A 154 -8.51 16.75 6.40
CA GLU A 154 -9.08 16.19 5.17
C GLU A 154 -10.62 16.10 5.26
N LEU A 155 -11.18 15.75 6.42
CA LEU A 155 -12.62 15.78 6.65
C LEU A 155 -13.20 17.18 6.50
N LYS A 156 -12.54 18.20 7.09
CA LYS A 156 -12.92 19.60 6.92
C LYS A 156 -12.95 20.00 5.45
N LYS A 157 -11.92 19.65 4.67
CA LYS A 157 -11.90 19.91 3.22
C LYS A 157 -13.08 19.26 2.51
N ALA A 158 -13.41 18.02 2.86
CA ALA A 158 -14.55 17.30 2.26
C ALA A 158 -15.89 17.99 2.57
N ILE A 159 -16.12 18.42 3.83
CA ILE A 159 -17.31 19.15 4.24
C ILE A 159 -17.41 20.50 3.49
N GLU A 160 -16.29 21.20 3.31
CA GLU A 160 -16.21 22.46 2.55
C GLU A 160 -16.28 22.23 1.02
N LYS A 161 -16.55 21.01 0.55
CA LYS A 161 -16.58 20.62 -0.87
C LYS A 161 -15.28 20.93 -1.63
N LYS A 162 -14.14 20.97 -0.93
CA LYS A 162 -12.80 21.07 -1.51
C LYS A 162 -12.26 19.68 -1.85
N SER A 163 -11.21 19.64 -2.68
CA SER A 163 -10.50 18.37 -2.96
C SER A 163 -9.94 17.77 -1.67
N SER A 164 -10.34 16.56 -1.38
CA SER A 164 -9.94 15.80 -0.18
C SER A 164 -9.44 14.42 -0.55
N ASN A 165 -8.54 13.88 0.28
CA ASN A 165 -8.00 12.53 0.16
C ASN A 165 -8.61 11.55 1.19
N ILE A 166 -9.62 11.98 1.93
CA ILE A 166 -10.28 11.11 2.90
C ILE A 166 -10.88 9.89 2.20
N SER A 167 -10.77 8.72 2.84
CA SER A 167 -11.47 7.53 2.35
C SER A 167 -12.97 7.67 2.62
N THR A 168 -13.77 7.60 1.58
CA THR A 168 -15.24 7.64 1.71
C THR A 168 -15.77 6.31 2.24
N GLY A 169 -17.02 6.31 2.73
CA GLY A 169 -17.71 5.08 3.12
C GLY A 169 -17.85 4.09 1.96
N GLU A 170 -18.10 4.59 0.75
CA GLU A 170 -18.19 3.76 -0.45
C GLU A 170 -16.86 3.10 -0.81
N GLU A 171 -15.75 3.87 -0.82
CA GLU A 171 -14.41 3.31 -1.05
C GLU A 171 -14.03 2.29 0.02
N SER A 172 -14.34 2.57 1.29
CA SER A 172 -14.08 1.65 2.39
C SER A 172 -14.89 0.35 2.26
N LEU A 173 -16.15 0.44 1.82
CA LEU A 173 -17.00 -0.72 1.57
C LEU A 173 -16.47 -1.55 0.39
N ASN A 174 -15.99 -0.91 -0.67
CA ASN A 174 -15.41 -1.60 -1.82
C ASN A 174 -14.13 -2.35 -1.44
N THR A 175 -13.24 -1.73 -0.67
CA THR A 175 -12.07 -2.40 -0.10
C THR A 175 -12.49 -3.64 0.70
N LEU A 176 -13.46 -3.51 1.61
CA LEU A 176 -13.90 -4.63 2.45
C LEU A 176 -14.54 -5.76 1.64
N LYS A 177 -15.33 -5.44 0.61
CA LYS A 177 -15.93 -6.43 -0.29
C LYS A 177 -14.85 -7.23 -1.03
N ALA A 178 -13.86 -6.55 -1.61
CA ALA A 178 -12.74 -7.20 -2.30
C ALA A 178 -11.97 -8.14 -1.36
N MET A 179 -11.68 -7.70 -0.15
CA MET A 179 -10.94 -8.52 0.82
C MET A 179 -11.74 -9.73 1.31
N LYS A 180 -13.04 -9.59 1.54
CA LYS A 180 -13.92 -10.74 1.87
C LYS A 180 -14.00 -11.75 0.73
N GLU A 181 -14.06 -11.28 -0.52
CA GLU A 181 -14.01 -12.15 -1.68
C GLU A 181 -12.70 -12.95 -1.73
N ILE A 182 -11.58 -12.32 -1.42
CA ILE A 182 -10.25 -12.97 -1.35
C ILE A 182 -10.23 -14.07 -0.28
N ILE A 183 -10.70 -13.79 0.93
CA ILE A 183 -10.76 -14.79 2.01
C ILE A 183 -11.64 -15.98 1.58
N ASN A 184 -12.82 -15.72 1.04
CA ASN A 184 -13.73 -16.78 0.57
C ASN A 184 -13.13 -17.62 -0.57
N GLN A 185 -12.23 -17.05 -1.38
CA GLN A 185 -11.47 -17.81 -2.38
C GLN A 185 -10.48 -18.77 -1.69
N GLY A 186 -9.81 -18.31 -0.64
CA GLY A 186 -8.85 -19.13 0.14
C GLY A 186 -9.49 -20.32 0.84
N GLU A 187 -10.70 -20.15 1.35
CA GLU A 187 -11.43 -21.24 2.03
C GLU A 187 -11.83 -22.39 1.11
N LYS A 188 -11.90 -22.17 -0.19
CA LYS A 188 -12.21 -23.23 -1.18
C LYS A 188 -11.02 -24.14 -1.51
N TRP A 189 -9.84 -23.88 -0.94
CA TRP A 189 -8.62 -24.66 -1.16
C TRP A 189 -8.33 -25.63 0.00
N ILE A 190 -9.18 -25.67 1.00
CA ILE A 190 -9.16 -26.62 2.12
C ILE A 190 -10.26 -27.68 1.89
#